data_34d5ba1f82c8a9ed8e06c015de4240a6
#
_entry.id   34d5ba1f82c8a9ed8e06c015de4240a6
#
_cell.length_a   1.000
_cell.length_b   1.000
_cell.length_c   1.000
_cell.angle_alpha   90.00
_cell.angle_beta   90.00
_cell.angle_gamma   90.00
#
_symmetry.space_group_name_H-M   'P 1'
#
loop_
_entity.id
_entity.type
_entity.pdbx_description
1 polymer ?
#
loop_
_entity_poly.entity_id
_entity_poly.type
_entity_poly.pdbx_seq_one_letter_code
_entity_poly.pdbx_strand_id
1 'polypeptide(L)'
;TEIWLYQIPTVAAVADLSLGDEIPLTDLAGGTFYRVTNTLPSQLPRPATSTTGSYIADDNHDASISDDGGVIAFVSTRDLVPGVGSPFPAEDNDEIFTFVRSISMRGTAEDLGGAGGSLSQVTKTPRGQLSNPIYNKNPTISGNGLRVAFASTGDNPIVGMTGGNNPLASRNEEIFYADLNSSGAPSGTKKQVTVTTSTNLGDPVNILDLGRRMSRDGKYIAFDSYADLANENSGTN
;
A
#
# COMPACT_ATOMS: atom_id res chain seq x y z
N THR A 1 10.30 2.68 -10.89
CA THR A 1 9.05 3.47 -11.00
C THR A 1 8.93 4.48 -9.88
N GLU A 2 8.14 5.55 -10.10
CA GLU A 2 7.86 6.58 -9.11
C GLU A 2 6.35 6.75 -8.97
N ILE A 3 5.90 7.15 -7.78
CA ILE A 3 4.50 7.51 -7.53
C ILE A 3 4.30 8.98 -7.91
N TRP A 4 3.29 9.23 -8.71
CA TRP A 4 2.88 10.55 -9.15
C TRP A 4 1.45 10.85 -8.75
N LEU A 5 1.19 12.09 -8.38
CA LEU A 5 -0.13 12.65 -8.19
C LEU A 5 -0.38 13.67 -9.32
N TYR A 6 -1.52 13.53 -9.99
CA TYR A 6 -1.99 14.50 -10.97
C TYR A 6 -3.17 15.28 -10.40
N GLN A 7 -3.04 16.58 -10.34
CA GLN A 7 -4.16 17.46 -9.97
C GLN A 7 -4.91 17.88 -11.22
N ILE A 8 -6.16 17.42 -11.32
CA ILE A 8 -7.07 17.79 -12.40
C ILE A 8 -7.34 19.30 -12.31
N PRO A 9 -7.22 20.04 -13.42
CA PRO A 9 -7.46 21.49 -13.41
C PRO A 9 -8.91 21.83 -13.06
N THR A 10 -9.10 22.94 -12.35
CA THR A 10 -10.40 23.42 -11.89
C THR A 10 -11.30 24.00 -13.01
N VAL A 11 -10.89 23.97 -14.27
CA VAL A 11 -11.77 24.29 -15.42
C VAL A 11 -13.02 23.42 -15.45
N ALA A 12 -12.99 22.31 -14.75
CA ALA A 12 -14.14 21.45 -14.50
C ALA A 12 -15.28 22.09 -13.68
N ALA A 13 -15.25 23.37 -13.35
CA ALA A 13 -16.41 24.06 -12.81
C ALA A 13 -17.65 24.03 -13.74
N VAL A 14 -17.48 23.56 -14.97
CA VAL A 14 -18.55 23.45 -15.99
C VAL A 14 -18.88 21.97 -16.31
N ALA A 15 -18.01 21.02 -15.97
CA ALA A 15 -18.26 19.60 -16.24
C ALA A 15 -18.74 18.89 -14.98
N ASP A 16 -19.94 18.36 -15.00
CA ASP A 16 -20.45 17.50 -13.93
C ASP A 16 -20.15 16.04 -14.26
N LEU A 17 -19.03 15.55 -13.76
CA LEU A 17 -18.59 14.16 -13.97
C LEU A 17 -19.58 13.13 -13.41
N SER A 18 -20.46 13.54 -12.48
CA SER A 18 -21.53 12.67 -11.96
C SER A 18 -22.64 12.44 -12.99
N LEU A 19 -22.75 13.34 -13.96
CA LEU A 19 -23.69 13.24 -15.09
C LEU A 19 -23.06 12.62 -16.34
N GLY A 20 -21.78 12.21 -16.27
CA GLY A 20 -21.06 11.62 -17.38
C GLY A 20 -20.45 12.64 -18.35
N ASP A 21 -20.31 13.89 -17.94
CA ASP A 21 -19.60 14.90 -18.73
C ASP A 21 -18.12 14.51 -18.88
N GLU A 22 -17.56 14.67 -20.07
CA GLU A 22 -16.17 14.43 -20.38
C GLU A 22 -15.35 15.71 -20.23
N ILE A 23 -14.18 15.63 -19.60
CA ILE A 23 -13.21 16.71 -19.59
C ILE A 23 -12.42 16.64 -20.89
N PRO A 24 -12.42 17.69 -21.73
CA PRO A 24 -11.60 17.71 -22.94
C PRO A 24 -10.13 17.47 -22.64
N LEU A 25 -9.44 16.70 -23.49
CA LEU A 25 -8.00 16.42 -23.33
C LEU A 25 -7.13 17.68 -23.24
N THR A 26 -7.56 18.76 -23.92
CA THR A 26 -6.91 20.08 -23.84
C THR A 26 -6.96 20.69 -22.44
N ASP A 27 -8.02 20.39 -21.67
CA ASP A 27 -8.17 20.91 -20.33
C ASP A 27 -7.40 20.07 -19.32
N LEU A 28 -7.22 18.78 -19.59
CA LEU A 28 -6.33 17.90 -18.82
C LEU A 28 -4.86 18.32 -18.93
N ALA A 29 -4.43 18.87 -20.07
CA ALA A 29 -3.08 19.37 -20.26
C ALA A 29 -2.74 20.58 -19.35
N GLY A 30 -3.73 21.25 -18.79
CA GLY A 30 -3.55 22.34 -17.81
C GLY A 30 -3.41 21.88 -16.35
N GLY A 31 -3.41 20.59 -16.10
CA GLY A 31 -3.25 20.04 -14.75
C GLY A 31 -1.81 20.05 -14.26
N THR A 32 -1.62 19.76 -12.99
CA THR A 32 -0.31 19.79 -12.35
C THR A 32 0.09 18.39 -11.88
N PHE A 33 1.30 17.97 -12.26
CA PHE A 33 1.92 16.74 -11.77
C PHE A 33 2.75 17.02 -10.53
N TYR A 34 2.61 16.18 -9.53
CA TYR A 34 3.46 16.17 -8.33
C TYR A 34 4.11 14.80 -8.21
N ARG A 35 5.42 14.78 -8.00
CA ARG A 35 6.16 13.56 -7.74
C ARG A 35 6.15 13.28 -6.22
N VAL A 36 5.54 12.16 -5.83
CA VAL A 36 5.40 11.73 -4.43
C VAL A 36 6.67 11.03 -3.95
N THR A 37 7.25 10.18 -4.78
CA THR A 37 8.51 9.48 -4.49
C THR A 37 9.62 9.98 -5.40
N ASN A 38 10.85 10.03 -4.88
CA ASN A 38 12.05 10.38 -5.63
C ASN A 38 13.17 9.41 -5.24
N THR A 39 13.16 8.25 -5.88
CA THR A 39 14.09 7.17 -5.57
C THR A 39 15.17 7.06 -6.63
N LEU A 40 16.42 6.97 -6.19
CA LEU A 40 17.52 6.64 -7.10
C LEU A 40 17.39 5.17 -7.53
N PRO A 41 17.80 4.81 -8.75
CA PRO A 41 17.89 3.41 -9.16
C PRO A 41 18.71 2.61 -8.16
N SER A 42 18.28 1.38 -7.85
CA SER A 42 19.04 0.51 -6.96
C SER A 42 20.43 0.27 -7.53
N GLN A 43 21.42 0.50 -6.70
CA GLN A 43 22.80 0.12 -6.97
C GLN A 43 23.22 -1.10 -6.15
N LEU A 44 22.27 -1.74 -5.46
CA LEU A 44 22.57 -2.95 -4.70
C LEU A 44 22.95 -4.07 -5.66
N PRO A 45 24.19 -4.55 -5.63
CA PRO A 45 24.55 -5.72 -6.40
C PRO A 45 23.68 -6.89 -5.89
N ARG A 46 23.23 -7.77 -6.81
CA ARG A 46 22.70 -9.06 -6.43
C ARG A 46 23.59 -9.63 -5.32
N PRO A 47 23.04 -10.16 -4.22
CA PRO A 47 23.86 -10.88 -3.28
C PRO A 47 24.73 -11.87 -4.05
N ALA A 48 26.03 -11.81 -3.91
CA ALA A 48 27.00 -12.56 -4.69
C ALA A 48 26.79 -14.09 -4.65
N THR A 49 25.94 -14.56 -3.74
CA THR A 49 25.59 -15.96 -3.52
C THR A 49 24.29 -16.41 -4.19
N SER A 50 23.51 -15.50 -4.80
CA SER A 50 22.24 -15.86 -5.45
C SER A 50 22.37 -15.82 -6.97
N THR A 51 22.61 -16.97 -7.58
CA THR A 51 22.57 -17.13 -9.04
C THR A 51 21.16 -17.27 -9.60
N THR A 52 20.13 -17.39 -8.75
CA THR A 52 18.75 -17.76 -9.13
C THR A 52 17.67 -16.92 -8.44
N GLY A 53 17.99 -15.87 -7.71
CA GLY A 53 16.99 -14.99 -7.09
C GLY A 53 16.40 -13.99 -8.08
N SER A 54 15.11 -13.69 -7.95
CA SER A 54 14.48 -12.57 -8.64
C SER A 54 15.26 -11.30 -8.33
N TYR A 55 15.55 -10.51 -9.35
CA TYR A 55 16.07 -9.17 -9.20
C TYR A 55 14.97 -8.35 -8.55
N ILE A 56 15.19 -7.87 -7.34
CA ILE A 56 14.29 -6.92 -6.71
C ILE A 56 14.64 -5.56 -7.30
N ALA A 57 13.80 -5.10 -8.21
CA ALA A 57 13.90 -3.74 -8.73
C ALA A 57 13.43 -2.78 -7.64
N ASP A 58 14.08 -1.64 -7.53
CA ASP A 58 13.55 -0.50 -6.78
C ASP A 58 12.24 -0.09 -7.46
N ASP A 59 11.16 -0.36 -6.81
CA ASP A 59 9.84 -0.14 -7.37
C ASP A 59 8.94 0.56 -6.38
N ASN A 60 8.19 1.52 -6.90
CA ASN A 60 7.12 2.19 -6.18
C ASN A 60 5.86 1.97 -7.01
N HIS A 61 4.86 1.27 -6.47
CA HIS A 61 3.70 0.83 -7.23
C HIS A 61 2.42 0.74 -6.39
N ASP A 62 1.31 0.33 -6.98
CA ASP A 62 0.02 0.03 -6.35
C ASP A 62 -0.53 1.19 -5.51
N ALA A 63 -0.54 2.39 -6.06
CA ALA A 63 -1.01 3.55 -5.33
C ALA A 63 -2.54 3.58 -5.18
N SER A 64 -3.00 3.91 -3.97
CA SER A 64 -4.38 4.18 -3.61
C SER A 64 -4.50 5.55 -2.96
N ILE A 65 -5.58 6.29 -3.24
CA ILE A 65 -5.73 7.68 -2.85
C ILE A 65 -7.03 7.92 -2.06
N SER A 66 -6.98 8.80 -1.05
CA SER A 66 -8.17 9.28 -0.32
C SER A 66 -9.05 10.20 -1.16
N ASP A 67 -10.33 10.41 -0.77
CA ASP A 67 -11.31 11.18 -1.55
C ASP A 67 -10.88 12.62 -1.81
N ASP A 68 -10.19 13.23 -0.86
CA ASP A 68 -9.67 14.59 -0.94
C ASP A 68 -8.29 14.71 -1.60
N GLY A 69 -7.70 13.57 -1.99
CA GLY A 69 -6.33 13.52 -2.51
C GLY A 69 -5.25 13.86 -1.47
N GLY A 70 -5.61 13.87 -0.19
CA GLY A 70 -4.72 14.26 0.91
C GLY A 70 -3.80 13.15 1.38
N VAL A 71 -4.21 11.89 1.22
CA VAL A 71 -3.44 10.72 1.65
C VAL A 71 -3.31 9.72 0.50
N ILE A 72 -2.08 9.26 0.28
CA ILE A 72 -1.77 8.23 -0.73
C ILE A 72 -1.12 7.05 0.01
N ALA A 73 -1.62 5.83 -0.19
CA ALA A 73 -0.97 4.61 0.25
C ALA A 73 -0.38 3.90 -0.98
N PHE A 74 0.81 3.32 -0.86
CA PHE A 74 1.49 2.65 -1.96
C PHE A 74 2.49 1.62 -1.46
N VAL A 75 2.97 0.77 -2.35
CA VAL A 75 4.04 -0.19 -2.09
C VAL A 75 5.38 0.40 -2.51
N SER A 76 6.42 0.13 -1.74
CA SER A 76 7.80 0.39 -2.15
C SER A 76 8.74 -0.68 -1.63
N THR A 77 9.73 -1.04 -2.45
CA THR A 77 10.85 -1.88 -2.04
C THR A 77 11.99 -1.05 -1.41
N ARG A 78 11.82 0.28 -1.30
CA ARG A 78 12.83 1.22 -0.82
C ARG A 78 12.61 1.60 0.64
N ASP A 79 13.70 1.87 1.32
CA ASP A 79 13.70 2.48 2.66
C ASP A 79 13.45 4.00 2.53
N LEU A 80 12.17 4.37 2.41
CA LEU A 80 11.75 5.76 2.21
C LEU A 80 11.69 6.57 3.50
N VAL A 81 11.67 5.92 4.65
CA VAL A 81 11.58 6.58 5.96
C VAL A 81 12.81 6.23 6.78
N PRO A 82 13.82 7.13 6.87
CA PRO A 82 15.05 6.87 7.59
C PRO A 82 14.81 6.44 9.05
N GLY A 83 15.45 5.36 9.48
CA GLY A 83 15.38 4.85 10.86
C GLY A 83 14.15 3.97 11.16
N VAL A 84 13.20 3.84 10.26
CA VAL A 84 12.07 2.90 10.40
C VAL A 84 12.27 1.67 9.52
N GLY A 85 13.08 1.77 8.50
CA GLY A 85 13.30 0.82 7.45
C GLY A 85 13.50 -0.65 7.87
N SER A 86 13.61 -1.53 6.93
CA SER A 86 13.92 -2.94 7.18
C SER A 86 15.08 -3.05 8.18
N PRO A 87 14.98 -3.93 9.20
CA PRO A 87 16.08 -4.11 10.14
C PRO A 87 17.38 -4.61 9.46
N PHE A 88 17.30 -4.91 8.18
CA PHE A 88 18.39 -5.42 7.36
C PHE A 88 18.56 -4.53 6.11
N PRO A 89 19.58 -3.65 6.06
CA PRO A 89 19.81 -2.74 4.92
C PRO A 89 20.00 -3.45 3.56
N ALA A 90 20.12 -4.79 3.57
CA ALA A 90 20.28 -5.62 2.38
C ALA A 90 18.98 -6.32 1.95
N GLU A 91 17.88 -6.10 2.64
CA GLU A 91 16.61 -6.79 2.40
C GLU A 91 15.55 -5.80 1.90
N ASP A 92 15.63 -5.44 0.63
CA ASP A 92 14.55 -4.75 -0.05
C ASP A 92 13.42 -5.75 -0.27
N ASN A 93 12.30 -5.56 0.42
CA ASN A 93 11.05 -6.28 0.22
C ASN A 93 9.91 -5.27 0.12
N ASP A 94 8.80 -5.71 -0.43
CA ASP A 94 7.61 -4.86 -0.57
C ASP A 94 7.08 -4.46 0.80
N GLU A 95 7.10 -3.15 1.06
CA GLU A 95 6.52 -2.55 2.26
C GLU A 95 5.46 -1.52 1.88
N ILE A 96 4.46 -1.35 2.73
CA ILE A 96 3.42 -0.35 2.55
C ILE A 96 3.86 0.96 3.18
N PHE A 97 3.73 2.02 2.41
CA PHE A 97 3.97 3.40 2.84
C PHE A 97 2.70 4.24 2.66
N THR A 98 2.63 5.32 3.42
CA THR A 98 1.66 6.38 3.21
C THR A 98 2.37 7.70 3.03
N PHE A 99 1.80 8.53 2.19
CA PHE A 99 2.18 9.93 2.02
C PHE A 99 0.99 10.81 2.38
N VAL A 100 1.18 11.75 3.29
CA VAL A 100 0.19 12.78 3.64
C VAL A 100 0.64 14.11 3.07
N ARG A 101 -0.15 14.65 2.15
CA ARG A 101 0.14 15.90 1.46
C ARG A 101 -0.03 17.12 2.39
N SER A 102 0.93 18.03 2.39
CA SER A 102 0.78 19.31 3.08
C SER A 102 -0.24 20.21 2.36
N ILE A 103 -1.18 20.75 3.11
CA ILE A 103 -2.23 21.65 2.59
C ILE A 103 -1.64 22.95 1.98
N SER A 104 -0.47 23.36 2.46
CA SER A 104 0.20 24.60 2.00
C SER A 104 0.74 24.53 0.56
N MET A 105 0.85 23.32 -0.01
CA MET A 105 1.46 23.10 -1.32
C MET A 105 0.43 22.92 -2.46
N ARG A 106 -0.78 23.37 -2.27
CA ARG A 106 -1.78 23.39 -3.35
C ARG A 106 -1.37 24.44 -4.39
N GLY A 107 -0.88 24.01 -5.53
CA GLY A 107 -0.70 24.88 -6.70
C GLY A 107 0.75 25.06 -7.20
N THR A 108 1.76 24.40 -6.65
CA THR A 108 3.12 24.40 -7.18
C THR A 108 3.47 23.03 -7.74
N ALA A 109 4.07 23.01 -8.94
CA ALA A 109 4.64 21.80 -9.55
C ALA A 109 5.96 21.49 -8.85
N GLU A 110 5.93 20.88 -7.68
CA GLU A 110 7.12 20.58 -6.89
C GLU A 110 7.21 19.08 -6.57
N ASP A 111 8.44 18.68 -6.33
CA ASP A 111 8.77 17.35 -5.81
C ASP A 111 8.25 17.24 -4.36
N LEU A 112 7.16 16.50 -4.18
CA LEU A 112 6.54 16.31 -2.88
C LEU A 112 7.37 15.44 -1.91
N GLY A 113 8.37 14.72 -2.42
CA GLY A 113 9.24 13.85 -1.62
C GLY A 113 10.18 14.57 -0.64
N GLY A 114 10.26 15.91 -0.69
CA GLY A 114 11.13 16.69 0.19
C GLY A 114 10.41 17.54 1.22
N ALA A 115 9.51 18.41 0.80
CA ALA A 115 8.87 19.42 1.67
C ALA A 115 7.35 19.47 1.56
N GLY A 116 6.78 18.76 0.60
CA GLY A 116 5.34 18.83 0.27
C GLY A 116 4.42 17.94 1.11
N GLY A 117 4.96 17.16 2.03
CA GLY A 117 4.18 16.25 2.86
C GLY A 117 5.03 15.42 3.80
N SER A 118 4.42 14.43 4.42
CA SER A 118 5.09 13.46 5.29
C SER A 118 4.93 12.03 4.75
N LEU A 119 6.04 11.32 4.68
CA LEU A 119 6.09 9.88 4.43
C LEU A 119 6.07 9.13 5.76
N SER A 120 5.29 8.08 5.82
CA SER A 120 5.26 7.15 6.96
C SER A 120 5.29 5.71 6.45
N GLN A 121 5.99 4.84 7.15
CA GLN A 121 6.01 3.41 6.88
C GLN A 121 4.90 2.72 7.67
N VAL A 122 4.04 1.98 6.97
CA VAL A 122 2.92 1.24 7.57
C VAL A 122 3.35 -0.15 7.98
N THR A 123 4.08 -0.84 7.11
CA THR A 123 4.55 -2.20 7.39
C THR A 123 6.05 -2.23 7.61
N LYS A 124 6.50 -3.21 8.40
CA LYS A 124 7.91 -3.50 8.62
C LYS A 124 8.08 -4.99 8.77
N THR A 125 8.46 -5.64 7.69
CA THR A 125 8.57 -7.09 7.62
C THR A 125 9.96 -7.52 7.20
N PRO A 126 10.45 -8.68 7.70
CA PRO A 126 11.65 -9.29 7.13
C PRO A 126 11.33 -9.83 5.73
N ARG A 127 12.32 -9.93 4.86
CA ARG A 127 12.17 -10.47 3.51
C ARG A 127 11.64 -11.91 3.46
N GLY A 128 11.85 -12.67 4.50
CA GLY A 128 11.54 -14.10 4.53
C GLY A 128 12.57 -14.94 3.75
N GLN A 129 12.25 -16.20 3.52
CA GLN A 129 13.07 -17.11 2.74
C GLN A 129 12.72 -17.01 1.25
N LEU A 130 13.66 -17.30 0.36
CA LEU A 130 13.42 -17.30 -1.10
C LEU A 130 12.28 -18.25 -1.51
N SER A 131 12.11 -19.36 -0.80
CA SER A 131 11.04 -20.33 -1.02
C SER A 131 9.69 -19.91 -0.40
N ASN A 132 9.70 -18.96 0.51
CA ASN A 132 8.52 -18.44 1.20
C ASN A 132 8.76 -16.97 1.58
N PRO A 133 8.74 -16.06 0.59
CA PRO A 133 9.00 -14.65 0.81
C PRO A 133 7.89 -14.01 1.63
N ILE A 134 8.23 -12.96 2.37
CA ILE A 134 7.26 -12.08 2.98
C ILE A 134 7.07 -10.90 2.06
N TYR A 135 5.83 -10.59 1.74
CA TYR A 135 5.46 -9.44 0.95
C TYR A 135 4.20 -8.76 1.50
N ASN A 136 4.08 -7.50 1.18
CA ASN A 136 2.93 -6.65 1.49
C ASN A 136 2.47 -6.02 0.18
N LYS A 137 1.18 -6.09 -0.15
CA LYS A 137 0.69 -5.66 -1.46
C LYS A 137 -0.72 -5.08 -1.42
N ASN A 138 -1.11 -4.45 -2.51
CA ASN A 138 -2.46 -3.97 -2.78
C ASN A 138 -3.03 -3.07 -1.67
N PRO A 139 -2.32 -2.01 -1.23
CA PRO A 139 -2.85 -1.12 -0.23
C PRO A 139 -4.11 -0.42 -0.72
N THR A 140 -5.11 -0.33 0.14
CA THR A 140 -6.31 0.46 -0.09
C THR A 140 -6.52 1.43 1.07
N ILE A 141 -6.64 2.72 0.75
CA ILE A 141 -6.89 3.78 1.73
C ILE A 141 -8.39 4.08 1.83
N SER A 142 -8.87 4.34 3.05
CA SER A 142 -10.24 4.83 3.23
C SER A 142 -10.44 6.22 2.61
N GLY A 143 -11.66 6.54 2.20
CA GLY A 143 -11.92 7.83 1.58
C GLY A 143 -11.57 9.03 2.46
N ASN A 144 -11.71 8.90 3.79
CA ASN A 144 -11.33 9.91 4.76
C ASN A 144 -9.82 9.93 5.10
N GLY A 145 -9.01 9.02 4.51
CA GLY A 145 -7.57 8.95 4.73
C GLY A 145 -7.11 8.45 6.11
N LEU A 146 -8.03 7.96 6.95
CA LEU A 146 -7.71 7.61 8.35
C LEU A 146 -7.43 6.12 8.57
N ARG A 147 -7.55 5.29 7.54
CA ARG A 147 -7.35 3.85 7.66
C ARG A 147 -6.79 3.28 6.36
N VAL A 148 -5.85 2.37 6.48
CA VAL A 148 -5.31 1.59 5.36
C VAL A 148 -5.54 0.11 5.60
N ALA A 149 -5.91 -0.62 4.54
CA ALA A 149 -5.89 -2.08 4.52
C ALA A 149 -4.99 -2.57 3.39
N PHE A 150 -4.48 -3.77 3.52
CA PHE A 150 -3.57 -4.40 2.56
C PHE A 150 -3.53 -5.91 2.77
N ALA A 151 -2.98 -6.63 1.82
CA ALA A 151 -2.68 -8.04 1.94
C ALA A 151 -1.21 -8.25 2.32
N SER A 152 -0.95 -9.20 3.20
CA SER A 152 0.40 -9.54 3.65
C SER A 152 0.55 -11.02 3.96
N THR A 153 1.75 -11.55 3.72
CA THR A 153 2.17 -12.88 4.21
C THR A 153 2.97 -12.79 5.52
N GLY A 154 3.13 -11.60 6.09
CA GLY A 154 3.78 -11.41 7.39
C GLY A 154 2.91 -11.82 8.57
N ASP A 155 3.54 -12.19 9.69
CA ASP A 155 2.81 -12.53 10.94
C ASP A 155 2.32 -11.28 11.68
N ASN A 156 3.19 -10.28 11.84
CA ASN A 156 2.87 -8.98 12.44
C ASN A 156 3.37 -7.87 11.51
N PRO A 157 2.77 -7.67 10.33
CA PRO A 157 3.36 -6.82 9.31
C PRO A 157 3.33 -5.32 9.66
N ILE A 158 2.36 -4.87 10.45
CA ILE A 158 2.17 -3.44 10.74
C ILE A 158 3.15 -2.99 11.82
N VAL A 159 3.76 -1.83 11.63
CA VAL A 159 4.68 -1.22 12.61
C VAL A 159 4.01 -1.14 13.99
N GLY A 160 4.62 -1.79 14.98
CA GLY A 160 4.12 -1.87 16.35
C GLY A 160 2.86 -2.74 16.54
N MET A 161 2.55 -3.62 15.60
CA MET A 161 1.53 -4.65 15.77
C MET A 161 2.05 -5.78 16.65
N THR A 162 1.16 -6.38 17.42
CA THR A 162 1.36 -7.61 18.18
C THR A 162 0.12 -8.48 18.07
N GLY A 163 0.27 -9.79 18.21
CA GLY A 163 -0.86 -10.73 18.18
C GLY A 163 -1.33 -11.09 16.77
N GLY A 164 -0.47 -10.99 15.77
CA GLY A 164 -0.71 -11.62 14.47
C GLY A 164 -0.74 -13.14 14.58
N ASN A 165 -1.37 -13.78 13.62
CA ASN A 165 -1.49 -15.23 13.54
C ASN A 165 -1.34 -15.70 12.09
N ASN A 166 -0.13 -15.52 11.55
CA ASN A 166 0.25 -15.98 10.21
C ASN A 166 1.65 -16.60 10.27
N PRO A 167 1.83 -17.67 11.08
CA PRO A 167 3.15 -18.23 11.36
C PRO A 167 3.76 -18.89 10.14
N LEU A 168 5.09 -18.98 10.10
CA LEU A 168 5.87 -19.50 8.97
C LEU A 168 5.38 -20.86 8.44
N ALA A 169 4.92 -21.74 9.33
CA ALA A 169 4.52 -23.11 8.96
C ALA A 169 3.21 -23.18 8.16
N SER A 170 2.34 -22.18 8.29
CA SER A 170 1.04 -22.13 7.61
C SER A 170 0.80 -20.78 6.92
N ARG A 171 1.89 -20.04 6.69
CA ARG A 171 1.85 -18.71 6.11
C ARG A 171 1.15 -18.70 4.76
N ASN A 172 0.17 -17.80 4.65
CA ASN A 172 -0.48 -17.47 3.41
C ASN A 172 -0.80 -15.97 3.38
N GLU A 173 -1.48 -15.52 2.34
CA GLU A 173 -1.90 -14.12 2.21
C GLU A 173 -3.11 -13.85 3.09
N GLU A 174 -2.94 -12.94 4.04
CA GLU A 174 -3.98 -12.50 4.96
C GLU A 174 -4.26 -11.02 4.81
N ILE A 175 -5.46 -10.59 5.17
CA ILE A 175 -5.89 -9.19 5.11
C ILE A 175 -5.61 -8.53 6.46
N PHE A 176 -4.99 -7.36 6.41
CA PHE A 176 -4.68 -6.53 7.57
C PHE A 176 -5.24 -5.12 7.41
N TYR A 177 -5.47 -4.43 8.51
CA TYR A 177 -5.70 -2.99 8.50
C TYR A 177 -5.05 -2.27 9.68
N ALA A 178 -4.79 -0.98 9.49
CA ALA A 178 -4.33 -0.07 10.53
C ALA A 178 -5.11 1.24 10.50
N ASP A 179 -5.40 1.79 11.69
CA ASP A 179 -5.75 3.20 11.82
C ASP A 179 -4.49 4.05 11.60
N LEU A 180 -4.66 5.22 11.03
CA LEU A 180 -3.59 6.16 10.73
C LEU A 180 -3.78 7.45 11.54
N ASN A 181 -2.68 8.04 11.98
CA ASN A 181 -2.67 9.39 12.54
C ASN A 181 -2.58 10.47 11.44
N SER A 182 -2.53 11.72 11.82
CA SER A 182 -2.46 12.85 10.89
C SER A 182 -1.19 12.92 10.04
N SER A 183 -0.14 12.19 10.39
CA SER A 183 1.08 12.05 9.58
C SER A 183 1.07 10.81 8.67
N GLY A 184 -0.02 10.02 8.69
CA GLY A 184 -0.13 8.77 7.95
C GLY A 184 0.52 7.56 8.63
N ALA A 185 1.11 7.72 9.81
CA ALA A 185 1.72 6.62 10.52
C ALA A 185 0.66 5.72 11.20
N PRO A 186 0.90 4.39 11.28
CA PRO A 186 0.02 3.48 11.99
C PRO A 186 -0.16 3.89 13.45
N SER A 187 -1.42 4.04 13.87
CA SER A 187 -1.81 4.40 15.23
C SER A 187 -3.07 3.66 15.63
N GLY A 188 -3.42 3.68 16.91
CA GLY A 188 -4.66 3.06 17.38
C GLY A 188 -4.75 1.58 17.03
N THR A 189 -5.83 1.20 16.34
CA THR A 189 -6.09 -0.20 15.99
C THR A 189 -5.20 -0.70 14.86
N LYS A 190 -4.57 -1.84 15.09
CA LYS A 190 -3.82 -2.62 14.09
C LYS A 190 -4.31 -4.05 14.18
N LYS A 191 -4.82 -4.61 13.08
CA LYS A 191 -5.51 -5.88 13.16
C LYS A 191 -5.34 -6.74 11.92
N GLN A 192 -5.18 -8.02 12.13
CA GLN A 192 -5.39 -9.06 11.13
C GLN A 192 -6.91 -9.31 11.02
N VAL A 193 -7.43 -9.27 9.79
CA VAL A 193 -8.88 -9.45 9.50
C VAL A 193 -9.19 -10.91 9.27
N THR A 194 -8.35 -11.59 8.51
CA THR A 194 -8.50 -13.00 8.17
C THR A 194 -7.42 -13.83 8.83
N VAL A 195 -7.79 -15.06 9.23
CA VAL A 195 -6.88 -16.08 9.73
C VAL A 195 -7.27 -17.37 9.04
N THR A 196 -6.55 -17.72 8.00
CA THR A 196 -6.89 -18.84 7.12
C THR A 196 -5.71 -19.78 6.95
N THR A 197 -5.97 -20.97 6.46
CA THR A 197 -4.94 -21.97 6.16
C THR A 197 -5.05 -22.36 4.69
N SER A 198 -3.96 -22.23 3.97
CA SER A 198 -3.87 -22.71 2.60
C SER A 198 -3.77 -24.23 2.55
N THR A 199 -4.39 -24.86 1.54
CA THR A 199 -4.23 -26.29 1.28
C THR A 199 -2.80 -26.61 0.82
N ASN A 200 -2.22 -25.71 0.04
CA ASN A 200 -0.83 -25.79 -0.39
C ASN A 200 -0.12 -24.52 0.05
N LEU A 201 1.11 -24.65 0.54
CA LEU A 201 1.91 -23.53 0.98
C LEU A 201 2.10 -22.51 -0.17
N GLY A 202 1.70 -21.27 0.09
CA GLY A 202 1.82 -20.18 -0.87
C GLY A 202 0.63 -19.97 -1.81
N ASP A 203 -0.39 -20.83 -1.78
CA ASP A 203 -1.63 -20.58 -2.52
C ASP A 203 -2.39 -19.42 -1.84
N PRO A 204 -2.84 -18.41 -2.60
CA PRO A 204 -3.63 -17.32 -2.03
C PRO A 204 -5.01 -17.86 -1.61
N VAL A 205 -5.37 -17.64 -0.36
CA VAL A 205 -6.71 -17.94 0.17
C VAL A 205 -7.57 -16.70 0.16
N ASN A 206 -7.00 -15.57 0.53
CA ASN A 206 -7.67 -14.27 0.54
C ASN A 206 -7.04 -13.36 -0.52
N ILE A 207 -7.86 -12.65 -1.26
CA ILE A 207 -7.43 -11.80 -2.37
C ILE A 207 -7.97 -10.39 -2.14
N LEU A 208 -7.07 -9.45 -1.91
CA LEU A 208 -7.37 -8.04 -1.94
C LEU A 208 -6.88 -7.47 -3.26
N ASP A 209 -7.80 -7.20 -4.16
CA ASP A 209 -7.46 -6.66 -5.49
C ASP A 209 -6.98 -5.21 -5.41
N LEU A 210 -6.30 -4.79 -6.47
CA LEU A 210 -5.93 -3.39 -6.69
C LEU A 210 -7.15 -2.48 -6.74
N GLY A 211 -6.95 -1.22 -6.38
CA GLY A 211 -7.96 -0.17 -6.40
C GLY A 211 -8.62 0.02 -5.04
N ARG A 212 -9.73 0.76 -5.04
CA ARG A 212 -10.43 1.10 -3.81
C ARG A 212 -11.29 -0.05 -3.33
N ARG A 213 -10.88 -0.71 -2.26
CA ARG A 213 -11.57 -1.83 -1.60
C ARG A 213 -12.05 -1.49 -0.19
N MET A 214 -11.90 -0.24 0.23
CA MET A 214 -12.34 0.24 1.54
C MET A 214 -13.40 1.33 1.40
N SER A 215 -14.40 1.32 2.29
CA SER A 215 -15.44 2.36 2.32
C SER A 215 -14.87 3.73 2.67
N ARG A 216 -15.64 4.78 2.39
CA ARG A 216 -15.25 6.16 2.63
C ARG A 216 -14.86 6.42 4.08
N ASP A 217 -15.62 5.88 5.02
CA ASP A 217 -15.41 6.01 6.47
C ASP A 217 -14.45 4.97 7.06
N GLY A 218 -13.92 4.07 6.23
CA GLY A 218 -12.99 3.01 6.63
C GLY A 218 -13.60 1.88 7.45
N LYS A 219 -14.94 1.76 7.50
CA LYS A 219 -15.60 0.72 8.31
C LYS A 219 -15.71 -0.63 7.62
N TYR A 220 -15.68 -0.64 6.29
CA TYR A 220 -15.88 -1.83 5.48
C TYR A 220 -14.70 -2.05 4.54
N ILE A 221 -14.27 -3.30 4.42
CA ILE A 221 -13.27 -3.77 3.45
C ILE A 221 -13.94 -4.87 2.63
N ALA A 222 -13.85 -4.78 1.31
CA ALA A 222 -14.31 -5.83 0.40
C ALA A 222 -13.10 -6.59 -0.15
N PHE A 223 -13.14 -7.90 -0.08
CA PHE A 223 -12.11 -8.79 -0.61
C PHE A 223 -12.72 -10.14 -0.97
N ASP A 224 -12.03 -10.92 -1.78
CA ASP A 224 -12.43 -12.29 -2.13
C ASP A 224 -11.73 -13.29 -1.20
N SER A 225 -12.39 -14.42 -0.92
CA SER A 225 -11.80 -15.50 -0.15
C SER A 225 -12.30 -16.86 -0.62
N TYR A 226 -11.38 -17.81 -0.73
CA TYR A 226 -11.69 -19.22 -0.92
C TYR A 226 -12.04 -19.94 0.40
N ALA A 227 -11.81 -19.29 1.55
CA ALA A 227 -12.15 -19.85 2.85
C ALA A 227 -13.58 -19.52 3.24
N ASP A 228 -14.21 -20.42 3.97
CA ASP A 228 -15.50 -20.20 4.64
C ASP A 228 -15.27 -19.38 5.92
N LEU A 229 -15.16 -18.04 5.78
CA LEU A 229 -14.83 -17.14 6.87
C LEU A 229 -15.95 -17.02 7.92
N ALA A 230 -17.19 -17.28 7.54
CA ALA A 230 -18.38 -17.14 8.37
C ALA A 230 -18.97 -18.48 8.83
N ASN A 231 -18.41 -19.62 8.38
CA ASN A 231 -18.94 -20.96 8.55
C ASN A 231 -20.38 -21.11 7.99
N GLU A 232 -20.64 -20.45 6.86
CA GLU A 232 -21.95 -20.47 6.19
C GLU A 232 -21.96 -21.37 4.93
N ASN A 233 -20.79 -21.70 4.40
CA ASN A 233 -20.62 -22.46 3.16
C ASN A 233 -20.11 -23.88 3.45
N SER A 234 -20.65 -24.66 4.25
CA SER A 234 -20.37 -26.10 4.47
C SER A 234 -19.08 -26.72 3.85
N GLY A 235 -18.05 -25.91 3.62
CA GLY A 235 -16.71 -26.32 3.21
C GLY A 235 -16.55 -26.80 1.75
N THR A 236 -17.45 -26.47 0.88
CA THR A 236 -17.35 -26.82 -0.55
C THR A 236 -17.39 -25.58 -1.41
N ASN A 237 -16.25 -24.94 -1.61
CA ASN A 237 -16.01 -24.05 -2.74
C ASN A 237 -15.06 -24.72 -3.73
#